data_7532521c663d13d55dcf9beb8c79e2a2
#
_entry.id   7532521c663d13d55dcf9beb8c79e2a2
#
_cell.length_a   1.000
_cell.length_b   1.000
_cell.length_c   1.000
_cell.angle_alpha   90.00
_cell.angle_beta   90.00
_cell.angle_gamma   90.00
#
_symmetry.space_group_name_H-M   'P 1'
#
loop_
_entity.id
_entity.type
_entity.pdbx_description
1 polymer ?
#
loop_
_entity_poly.entity_id
_entity_poly.type
_entity_poly.pdbx_seq_one_letter_code
_entity_poly.pdbx_strand_id
1 'polypeptide(L)'
;MDSENVTWNICPEQLEIAIKNRIEFGKKPKAIVAVHLYGMPYMVDEIHEISNKYNIPVLEDSAESLGSEYNGFKCGTFGNMAILSFNGNKIITTSGGGALICNAEETKRKAIFLATQAKDDAPHYEHSAIGYNYRMSNIVAGIGRGQMEVLDAHVKLRRKNFEYYQQALKDFGSISFLKEPKGYFSNRWLTCILTRSYQERENIRLALADSNIESRPLWKPMHLQPVFLENLSFTNGVSEDLFLRGLCLPSGSNLLEEDLERIIKVIKKALS
;
A
#
# COMPACT_ATOMS: atom_id res chain seq x y z
N MET A 1 -10.38 9.29 5.84
CA MET A 1 -9.51 10.31 5.18
C MET A 1 -9.48 9.98 3.71
N ASP A 2 -9.60 11.01 2.86
CA ASP A 2 -9.54 10.85 1.41
C ASP A 2 -8.11 10.86 0.87
N SER A 3 -7.97 10.58 -0.42
CA SER A 3 -6.72 10.59 -1.17
C SER A 3 -6.46 11.94 -1.83
N GLU A 4 -5.20 12.16 -2.26
CA GLU A 4 -4.81 13.24 -3.16
C GLU A 4 -4.43 12.70 -4.56
N ASN A 5 -4.39 13.59 -5.56
CA ASN A 5 -4.28 13.20 -6.97
C ASN A 5 -2.85 12.86 -7.45
N VAL A 6 -1.82 13.17 -6.67
CA VAL A 6 -0.42 13.06 -7.11
C VAL A 6 0.14 11.67 -6.84
N THR A 7 0.00 11.18 -5.60
CA THR A 7 0.48 9.87 -5.18
C THR A 7 -0.65 8.86 -4.93
N TRP A 8 -1.91 9.33 -4.90
CA TRP A 8 -3.14 8.60 -4.56
C TRP A 8 -3.22 8.14 -3.11
N ASN A 9 -2.31 8.61 -2.28
CA ASN A 9 -2.26 8.35 -0.86
C ASN A 9 -3.06 9.38 -0.05
N ILE A 10 -2.92 9.33 1.27
CA ILE A 10 -3.64 10.21 2.19
C ILE A 10 -3.45 11.69 1.82
N CYS A 11 -4.55 12.42 1.71
CA CYS A 11 -4.56 13.85 1.41
C CYS A 11 -4.15 14.67 2.64
N PRO A 12 -3.05 15.46 2.59
CA PRO A 12 -2.60 16.28 3.72
C PRO A 12 -3.65 17.27 4.20
N GLU A 13 -4.37 17.93 3.29
CA GLU A 13 -5.40 18.93 3.62
C GLU A 13 -6.57 18.26 4.37
N GLN A 14 -7.05 17.11 3.89
CA GLN A 14 -8.13 16.37 4.56
C GLN A 14 -7.69 15.83 5.91
N LEU A 15 -6.42 15.43 6.04
CA LEU A 15 -5.83 15.01 7.31
C LEU A 15 -5.85 16.17 8.30
N GLU A 16 -5.41 17.36 7.92
CA GLU A 16 -5.38 18.51 8.81
C GLU A 16 -6.78 18.95 9.23
N ILE A 17 -7.74 18.97 8.29
CA ILE A 17 -9.16 19.25 8.59
C ILE A 17 -9.71 18.28 9.63
N ALA A 18 -9.44 16.98 9.46
CA ALA A 18 -9.89 15.96 10.39
C ALA A 18 -9.27 16.12 11.78
N ILE A 19 -7.97 16.38 11.86
CA ILE A 19 -7.29 16.60 13.15
C ILE A 19 -7.89 17.79 13.88
N LYS A 20 -8.08 18.93 13.21
CA LYS A 20 -8.70 20.13 13.78
C LYS A 20 -10.11 19.81 14.30
N ASN A 21 -10.94 19.19 13.48
CA ASN A 21 -12.28 18.78 13.90
C ASN A 21 -12.25 17.88 15.14
N ARG A 22 -11.39 16.86 15.16
CA ARG A 22 -11.33 15.94 16.31
C ARG A 22 -10.83 16.62 17.59
N ILE A 23 -9.93 17.60 17.47
CA ILE A 23 -9.46 18.41 18.62
C ILE A 23 -10.61 19.28 19.17
N GLU A 24 -11.40 19.94 18.31
CA GLU A 24 -12.56 20.72 18.72
C GLU A 24 -13.56 19.89 19.53
N PHE A 25 -13.75 18.62 19.17
CA PHE A 25 -14.61 17.69 19.92
C PHE A 25 -13.91 17.01 21.11
N GLY A 26 -12.73 17.48 21.53
CA GLY A 26 -11.98 16.90 22.67
C GLY A 26 -11.43 15.49 22.42
N LYS A 27 -11.33 15.05 21.16
CA LYS A 27 -10.91 13.69 20.77
C LYS A 27 -9.69 13.73 19.87
N LYS A 28 -8.62 14.38 20.28
CA LYS A 28 -7.37 14.43 19.52
C LYS A 28 -6.95 13.03 19.07
N PRO A 29 -6.63 12.80 17.77
CA PRO A 29 -6.12 11.53 17.28
C PRO A 29 -4.84 11.12 17.99
N LYS A 30 -4.67 9.82 18.24
CA LYS A 30 -3.47 9.27 18.92
C LYS A 30 -2.37 8.90 17.96
N ALA A 31 -2.69 8.66 16.69
CA ALA A 31 -1.74 8.34 15.64
C ALA A 31 -2.31 8.70 14.26
N ILE A 32 -1.43 8.94 13.31
CA ILE A 32 -1.70 8.98 11.88
C ILE A 32 -1.21 7.66 11.30
N VAL A 33 -2.07 6.93 10.58
CA VAL A 33 -1.65 5.75 9.80
C VAL A 33 -1.53 6.20 8.34
N ALA A 34 -0.30 6.28 7.85
CA ALA A 34 0.02 6.71 6.50
C ALA A 34 0.43 5.49 5.65
N VAL A 35 -0.38 5.18 4.63
CA VAL A 35 -0.17 4.04 3.74
C VAL A 35 0.67 4.46 2.54
N HIS A 36 1.55 3.59 2.06
CA HIS A 36 2.23 3.72 0.78
C HIS A 36 1.52 2.85 -0.27
N LEU A 37 0.38 3.35 -0.75
CA LEU A 37 -0.55 2.58 -1.56
C LEU A 37 0.05 2.21 -2.94
N TYR A 38 -0.16 0.98 -3.38
CA TYR A 38 0.35 0.42 -4.65
C TYR A 38 1.88 0.49 -4.81
N GLY A 39 2.61 0.69 -3.70
CA GLY A 39 4.05 0.87 -3.72
C GLY A 39 4.51 2.32 -3.95
N MET A 40 3.60 3.28 -4.03
CA MET A 40 3.91 4.70 -4.15
C MET A 40 4.04 5.34 -2.77
N PRO A 41 5.16 6.00 -2.45
CA PRO A 41 5.28 6.74 -1.19
C PRO A 41 4.19 7.81 -1.05
N TYR A 42 3.65 8.02 0.16
CA TYR A 42 2.77 9.15 0.45
C TYR A 42 3.56 10.47 0.43
N MET A 43 2.88 11.61 0.51
CA MET A 43 3.51 12.93 0.60
C MET A 43 4.19 13.08 1.96
N VAL A 44 5.46 12.60 2.03
CA VAL A 44 6.17 12.39 3.30
C VAL A 44 6.36 13.69 4.06
N ASP A 45 6.88 14.72 3.41
CA ASP A 45 7.20 16.00 4.06
C ASP A 45 5.95 16.67 4.62
N GLU A 46 4.86 16.71 3.83
CA GLU A 46 3.60 17.35 4.21
C GLU A 46 2.91 16.62 5.38
N ILE A 47 2.89 15.28 5.35
CA ILE A 47 2.30 14.49 6.44
C ILE A 47 3.11 14.64 7.72
N HIS A 48 4.45 14.68 7.63
CA HIS A 48 5.31 14.87 8.79
C HIS A 48 5.26 16.29 9.35
N GLU A 49 5.09 17.31 8.50
CA GLU A 49 4.83 18.68 8.95
C GLU A 49 3.56 18.75 9.81
N ILE A 50 2.47 18.14 9.34
CA ILE A 50 1.20 18.05 10.08
C ILE A 50 1.40 17.24 11.39
N SER A 51 2.06 16.10 11.32
CA SER A 51 2.38 15.26 12.49
C SER A 51 3.09 16.07 13.58
N ASN A 52 4.14 16.80 13.21
CA ASN A 52 4.92 17.63 14.11
C ASN A 52 4.09 18.78 14.68
N LYS A 53 3.33 19.50 13.83
CA LYS A 53 2.47 20.62 14.22
C LYS A 53 1.47 20.24 15.31
N TYR A 54 0.89 19.04 15.19
CA TYR A 54 -0.11 18.57 16.15
C TYR A 54 0.44 17.60 17.19
N ASN A 55 1.73 17.28 17.15
CA ASN A 55 2.37 16.27 18.01
C ASN A 55 1.55 14.96 18.02
N ILE A 56 1.39 14.38 16.86
CA ILE A 56 0.68 13.10 16.63
C ILE A 56 1.65 12.17 15.90
N PRO A 57 2.01 11.00 16.47
CA PRO A 57 2.95 10.08 15.84
C PRO A 57 2.40 9.50 14.52
N VAL A 58 3.34 9.22 13.60
CA VAL A 58 3.03 8.54 12.32
C VAL A 58 3.41 7.06 12.42
N LEU A 59 2.46 6.21 12.06
CA LEU A 59 2.67 4.80 11.78
C LEU A 59 2.65 4.62 10.26
N GLU A 60 3.79 4.23 9.68
CA GLU A 60 3.84 3.92 8.26
C GLU A 60 3.26 2.53 7.99
N ASP A 61 2.30 2.45 7.09
CA ASP A 61 1.90 1.18 6.49
C ASP A 61 2.68 0.99 5.19
N SER A 62 3.81 0.32 5.30
CA SER A 62 4.71 -0.02 4.19
C SER A 62 4.46 -1.42 3.64
N ALA A 63 3.26 -1.98 3.87
CA ALA A 63 2.89 -3.32 3.41
C ALA A 63 2.99 -3.52 1.89
N GLU A 64 2.95 -2.45 1.11
CA GLU A 64 2.98 -2.48 -0.35
C GLU A 64 4.25 -1.83 -0.94
N SER A 65 5.08 -1.20 -0.10
CA SER A 65 6.18 -0.33 -0.55
C SER A 65 7.58 -0.84 -0.21
N LEU A 66 7.74 -2.09 0.15
CA LEU A 66 9.08 -2.64 0.40
C LEU A 66 9.97 -2.49 -0.85
N GLY A 67 11.09 -1.76 -0.69
CA GLY A 67 11.99 -1.39 -1.79
C GLY A 67 11.68 -0.04 -2.46
N SER A 68 10.53 0.61 -2.14
CA SER A 68 10.25 1.98 -2.56
C SER A 68 11.06 3.00 -1.75
N GLU A 69 11.23 4.20 -2.34
CA GLU A 69 12.03 5.27 -1.73
C GLU A 69 11.39 6.65 -1.91
N TYR A 70 11.64 7.52 -0.96
CA TYR A 70 11.43 8.96 -1.08
C TYR A 70 12.73 9.69 -0.76
N ASN A 71 13.21 10.54 -1.68
CA ASN A 71 14.48 11.27 -1.60
C ASN A 71 15.68 10.36 -1.24
N GLY A 72 15.70 9.11 -1.74
CA GLY A 72 16.76 8.12 -1.50
C GLY A 72 16.65 7.37 -0.16
N PHE A 73 15.64 7.65 0.66
CA PHE A 73 15.38 6.92 1.90
C PHE A 73 14.27 5.88 1.67
N LYS A 74 14.44 4.70 2.26
CA LYS A 74 13.48 3.59 2.11
C LYS A 74 12.16 3.86 2.83
N CYS A 75 11.03 3.52 2.20
CA CYS A 75 9.75 3.46 2.88
C CYS A 75 9.82 2.51 4.08
N GLY A 76 9.16 2.86 5.17
CA GLY A 76 9.26 2.16 6.45
C GLY A 76 10.29 2.78 7.41
N THR A 77 10.92 3.92 7.04
CA THR A 77 11.93 4.58 7.88
C THR A 77 11.58 6.03 8.25
N PHE A 78 10.45 6.53 7.82
CA PHE A 78 10.05 7.94 8.05
C PHE A 78 9.28 8.12 9.36
N GLY A 79 8.37 7.19 9.69
CA GLY A 79 7.49 7.29 10.85
C GLY A 79 8.12 6.87 12.16
N ASN A 80 7.35 7.04 13.25
CA ASN A 80 7.73 6.56 14.57
C ASN A 80 7.81 5.03 14.63
N MET A 81 6.99 4.37 13.84
CA MET A 81 6.97 2.92 13.60
C MET A 81 6.53 2.66 12.17
N ALA A 82 6.87 1.50 11.64
CA ALA A 82 6.39 1.05 10.35
C ALA A 82 6.08 -0.44 10.36
N ILE A 83 5.16 -0.87 9.48
CA ILE A 83 4.90 -2.29 9.25
C ILE A 83 5.27 -2.68 7.83
N LEU A 84 5.77 -3.91 7.69
CA LEU A 84 6.00 -4.60 6.43
C LEU A 84 5.09 -5.82 6.35
N SER A 85 4.67 -6.19 5.15
CA SER A 85 3.89 -7.40 4.91
C SER A 85 4.63 -8.37 4.01
N PHE A 86 4.61 -9.64 4.38
CA PHE A 86 5.14 -10.75 3.61
C PHE A 86 4.02 -11.73 3.20
N ASN A 87 2.79 -11.20 3.05
CA ASN A 87 1.66 -11.99 2.58
C ASN A 87 1.90 -12.51 1.15
N GLY A 88 1.13 -13.53 0.73
CA GLY A 88 1.35 -14.26 -0.51
C GLY A 88 1.39 -13.42 -1.79
N ASN A 89 0.70 -12.28 -1.81
CA ASN A 89 0.63 -11.40 -2.98
C ASN A 89 1.62 -10.22 -2.96
N LYS A 90 2.47 -10.11 -1.94
CA LYS A 90 3.43 -8.99 -1.82
C LYS A 90 4.65 -9.19 -2.74
N ILE A 91 5.49 -8.15 -2.84
CA ILE A 91 6.66 -8.15 -3.74
C ILE A 91 7.66 -9.26 -3.41
N ILE A 92 7.79 -9.58 -2.14
CA ILE A 92 8.39 -10.81 -1.60
C ILE A 92 7.42 -11.43 -0.60
N THR A 93 7.46 -12.73 -0.42
CA THR A 93 6.48 -13.43 0.39
C THR A 93 7.10 -14.52 1.26
N THR A 94 6.49 -14.73 2.42
CA THR A 94 6.69 -15.90 3.28
C THR A 94 5.39 -16.69 3.45
N SER A 95 4.47 -16.60 2.47
CA SER A 95 3.07 -17.05 2.52
C SER A 95 2.21 -16.21 3.46
N GLY A 96 2.70 -15.85 4.61
CA GLY A 96 2.08 -14.97 5.60
C GLY A 96 3.13 -14.38 6.52
N GLY A 97 2.72 -13.43 7.36
CA GLY A 97 3.62 -12.74 8.29
C GLY A 97 3.95 -11.31 7.86
N GLY A 98 4.75 -10.66 8.66
CA GLY A 98 5.17 -9.28 8.48
C GLY A 98 6.28 -8.92 9.46
N ALA A 99 6.69 -7.67 9.45
CA ALA A 99 7.66 -7.13 10.39
C ALA A 99 7.18 -5.77 10.92
N LEU A 100 7.48 -5.49 12.17
CA LEU A 100 7.39 -4.17 12.77
C LEU A 100 8.78 -3.54 12.82
N ILE A 101 8.91 -2.35 12.27
CA ILE A 101 10.11 -1.52 12.34
C ILE A 101 9.86 -0.45 13.41
N CYS A 102 10.79 -0.28 14.34
CA CYS A 102 10.74 0.78 15.35
C CYS A 102 12.16 1.13 15.80
N ASN A 103 12.37 2.39 16.17
CA ASN A 103 13.68 2.89 16.58
C ASN A 103 13.91 2.80 18.10
N ALA A 104 12.84 2.64 18.91
CA ALA A 104 12.91 2.58 20.35
C ALA A 104 12.97 1.14 20.86
N GLU A 105 13.99 0.82 21.67
CA GLU A 105 14.17 -0.52 22.25
C GLU A 105 13.00 -0.89 23.20
N GLU A 106 12.40 0.08 23.88
CA GLU A 106 11.21 -0.14 24.70
C GLU A 106 10.01 -0.58 23.86
N THR A 107 9.76 0.07 22.71
CA THR A 107 8.71 -0.30 21.76
C THR A 107 8.93 -1.72 21.24
N LYS A 108 10.18 -2.05 20.86
CA LYS A 108 10.55 -3.38 20.42
C LYS A 108 10.27 -4.44 21.49
N ARG A 109 10.71 -4.21 22.73
CA ARG A 109 10.47 -5.12 23.85
C ARG A 109 8.97 -5.32 24.10
N LYS A 110 8.20 -4.24 24.11
CA LYS A 110 6.74 -4.31 24.26
C LYS A 110 6.07 -5.08 23.14
N ALA A 111 6.47 -4.85 21.89
CA ALA A 111 5.94 -5.57 20.73
C ALA A 111 6.26 -7.07 20.79
N ILE A 112 7.50 -7.45 21.13
CA ILE A 112 7.88 -8.85 21.32
C ILE A 112 7.07 -9.49 22.43
N PHE A 113 6.95 -8.84 23.60
CA PHE A 113 6.14 -9.34 24.72
C PHE A 113 4.71 -9.64 24.29
N LEU A 114 4.03 -8.68 23.64
CA LEU A 114 2.65 -8.84 23.19
C LEU A 114 2.52 -9.91 22.09
N ALA A 115 3.46 -10.01 21.18
CA ALA A 115 3.46 -10.97 20.08
C ALA A 115 3.86 -12.40 20.51
N THR A 116 4.37 -12.56 21.73
CA THR A 116 4.71 -13.84 22.35
C THR A 116 3.79 -14.17 23.52
N GLN A 117 2.49 -13.92 23.34
CA GLN A 117 1.41 -14.24 24.28
C GLN A 117 1.43 -13.42 25.57
N ALA A 118 2.22 -12.34 25.65
CA ALA A 118 2.42 -11.55 26.87
C ALA A 118 2.78 -12.42 28.10
N LYS A 119 3.66 -13.40 27.88
CA LYS A 119 4.14 -14.27 28.94
C LYS A 119 5.13 -13.51 29.83
N ASP A 120 4.86 -13.46 31.14
CA ASP A 120 5.73 -12.88 32.15
C ASP A 120 6.97 -13.75 32.40
N ASP A 121 8.02 -13.14 32.95
CA ASP A 121 9.25 -13.86 33.33
C ASP A 121 9.07 -14.59 34.65
N ALA A 122 8.44 -15.77 34.57
CA ALA A 122 8.17 -16.65 35.68
C ALA A 122 8.48 -18.10 35.31
N PRO A 123 8.77 -18.99 36.30
CA PRO A 123 9.05 -20.40 36.06
C PRO A 123 7.81 -21.20 35.58
N HIS A 124 6.64 -20.60 35.67
CA HIS A 124 5.35 -21.12 35.21
C HIS A 124 4.71 -20.19 34.19
N TYR A 125 3.58 -20.56 33.60
CA TYR A 125 2.83 -19.69 32.73
C TYR A 125 2.08 -18.64 33.57
N GLU A 126 2.46 -17.38 33.41
CA GLU A 126 1.84 -16.22 34.04
C GLU A 126 1.70 -15.11 32.99
N HIS A 127 0.59 -14.38 33.04
CA HIS A 127 0.24 -13.36 32.08
C HIS A 127 -0.37 -12.15 32.78
N SER A 128 0.38 -11.07 32.90
CA SER A 128 -0.11 -9.78 33.43
C SER A 128 -0.87 -8.94 32.39
N ALA A 129 -0.84 -9.34 31.13
CA ALA A 129 -1.50 -8.66 30.01
C ALA A 129 -2.03 -9.68 28.99
N ILE A 130 -2.98 -9.23 28.15
CA ILE A 130 -3.43 -10.03 27.00
C ILE A 130 -2.42 -9.86 25.86
N GLY A 131 -1.95 -10.99 25.34
CA GLY A 131 -1.08 -11.05 24.18
C GLY A 131 -1.52 -12.12 23.18
N TYR A 132 -0.80 -12.22 22.07
CA TYR A 132 -1.15 -13.11 20.96
C TYR A 132 0.08 -13.89 20.48
N ASN A 133 -0.16 -15.02 19.83
CA ASN A 133 0.91 -15.76 19.16
C ASN A 133 1.09 -15.23 17.73
N TYR A 134 1.78 -14.10 17.60
CA TYR A 134 1.91 -13.38 16.34
C TYR A 134 3.33 -13.42 15.74
N ARG A 135 4.27 -14.11 16.37
CA ARG A 135 5.60 -14.27 15.78
C ARG A 135 5.59 -15.31 14.67
N MET A 136 6.21 -14.96 13.54
CA MET A 136 6.45 -15.96 12.49
C MET A 136 7.41 -17.05 12.99
N SER A 137 7.24 -18.27 12.48
CA SER A 137 8.15 -19.37 12.78
C SER A 137 9.54 -19.14 12.15
N ASN A 138 10.56 -19.86 12.64
CA ASN A 138 11.90 -19.83 12.07
C ASN A 138 11.93 -20.31 10.60
N ILE A 139 11.06 -21.27 10.22
CA ILE A 139 10.93 -21.73 8.83
C ILE A 139 10.47 -20.58 7.93
N VAL A 140 9.39 -19.91 8.32
CA VAL A 140 8.83 -18.76 7.58
C VAL A 140 9.86 -17.61 7.52
N ALA A 141 10.55 -17.33 8.62
CA ALA A 141 11.62 -16.32 8.66
C ALA A 141 12.81 -16.69 7.76
N GLY A 142 13.15 -17.98 7.67
CA GLY A 142 14.18 -18.49 6.77
C GLY A 142 13.83 -18.26 5.29
N ILE A 143 12.57 -18.51 4.90
CA ILE A 143 12.06 -18.19 3.56
C ILE A 143 12.18 -16.69 3.31
N GLY A 144 11.78 -15.85 4.28
CA GLY A 144 11.87 -14.39 4.17
C GLY A 144 13.30 -13.89 3.93
N ARG A 145 14.29 -14.48 4.57
CA ARG A 145 15.71 -14.16 4.33
C ARG A 145 16.11 -14.43 2.87
N GLY A 146 15.77 -15.60 2.34
CA GLY A 146 16.06 -15.92 0.93
C GLY A 146 15.29 -15.00 -0.04
N GLN A 147 14.05 -14.64 0.28
CA GLN A 147 13.26 -13.69 -0.52
C GLN A 147 13.86 -12.27 -0.51
N MET A 148 14.46 -11.83 0.60
CA MET A 148 15.14 -10.53 0.67
C MET A 148 16.34 -10.43 -0.29
N GLU A 149 17.03 -11.53 -0.58
CA GLU A 149 18.16 -11.56 -1.51
C GLU A 149 17.75 -11.22 -2.95
N VAL A 150 16.49 -11.45 -3.31
CA VAL A 150 15.96 -11.19 -4.67
C VAL A 150 15.06 -9.97 -4.75
N LEU A 151 14.88 -9.22 -3.67
CA LEU A 151 13.97 -8.05 -3.62
C LEU A 151 14.26 -7.05 -4.74
N ASP A 152 15.51 -6.63 -4.90
CA ASP A 152 15.87 -5.61 -5.90
C ASP A 152 15.65 -6.11 -7.34
N ALA A 153 15.83 -7.40 -7.58
CA ALA A 153 15.53 -8.02 -8.86
C ALA A 153 14.01 -8.00 -9.13
N HIS A 154 13.19 -8.31 -8.12
CA HIS A 154 11.73 -8.24 -8.24
C HIS A 154 11.24 -6.81 -8.46
N VAL A 155 11.80 -5.81 -7.79
CA VAL A 155 11.49 -4.40 -8.03
C VAL A 155 11.79 -4.03 -9.49
N LYS A 156 12.97 -4.38 -10.00
CA LYS A 156 13.36 -4.11 -11.39
C LYS A 156 12.39 -4.74 -12.40
N LEU A 157 11.99 -6.00 -12.17
CA LEU A 157 11.05 -6.71 -13.06
C LEU A 157 9.66 -6.06 -13.05
N ARG A 158 9.12 -5.70 -11.87
CA ARG A 158 7.83 -5.00 -11.79
C ARG A 158 7.86 -3.63 -12.45
N ARG A 159 8.95 -2.88 -12.30
CA ARG A 159 9.16 -1.61 -13.00
C ARG A 159 9.25 -1.81 -14.51
N LYS A 160 9.95 -2.85 -14.98
CA LYS A 160 9.98 -3.22 -16.41
C LYS A 160 8.58 -3.50 -16.95
N ASN A 161 7.75 -4.25 -16.21
CA ASN A 161 6.38 -4.51 -16.58
C ASN A 161 5.56 -3.22 -16.68
N PHE A 162 5.70 -2.32 -15.72
CA PHE A 162 5.04 -1.01 -15.74
C PHE A 162 5.44 -0.19 -16.97
N GLU A 163 6.72 -0.11 -17.28
CA GLU A 163 7.25 0.60 -18.46
C GLU A 163 6.74 0.00 -19.77
N TYR A 164 6.64 -1.34 -19.84
CA TYR A 164 6.05 -2.04 -20.96
C TYR A 164 4.59 -1.66 -21.18
N TYR A 165 3.76 -1.70 -20.14
CA TYR A 165 2.36 -1.25 -20.22
C TYR A 165 2.26 0.21 -20.65
N GLN A 166 3.06 1.08 -20.06
CA GLN A 166 3.04 2.50 -20.37
C GLN A 166 3.38 2.75 -21.84
N GLN A 167 4.41 2.11 -22.37
CA GLN A 167 4.79 2.22 -23.77
C GLN A 167 3.74 1.62 -24.72
N ALA A 168 3.19 0.47 -24.38
CA ALA A 168 2.23 -0.22 -25.24
C ALA A 168 0.86 0.46 -25.32
N LEU A 169 0.48 1.21 -24.29
CA LEU A 169 -0.82 1.91 -24.17
C LEU A 169 -0.73 3.43 -24.35
N LYS A 170 0.45 3.99 -24.68
CA LYS A 170 0.69 5.44 -24.80
C LYS A 170 -0.23 6.16 -25.78
N ASP A 171 -0.62 5.47 -26.86
CA ASP A 171 -1.45 6.05 -27.93
C ASP A 171 -2.96 6.02 -27.60
N PHE A 172 -3.34 5.38 -26.51
CA PHE A 172 -4.71 5.36 -25.99
C PHE A 172 -4.88 6.52 -25.00
N GLY A 173 -5.28 7.70 -25.49
CA GLY A 173 -5.48 8.91 -24.69
C GLY A 173 -6.53 8.81 -23.58
N SER A 174 -7.24 7.67 -23.50
CA SER A 174 -8.16 7.36 -22.43
C SER A 174 -7.49 6.74 -21.21
N ILE A 175 -6.25 6.27 -21.35
CA ILE A 175 -5.52 5.60 -20.26
C ILE A 175 -4.44 6.52 -19.71
N SER A 176 -4.41 6.65 -18.41
CA SER A 176 -3.33 7.30 -17.68
C SER A 176 -2.76 6.40 -16.59
N PHE A 177 -1.51 6.64 -16.23
CA PHE A 177 -0.75 5.87 -15.24
C PHE A 177 -0.38 6.75 -14.05
N LEU A 178 -0.29 6.15 -12.86
CA LEU A 178 0.26 6.82 -11.69
C LEU A 178 1.74 7.18 -11.95
N LYS A 179 2.02 8.47 -12.00
CA LYS A 179 3.38 8.98 -12.25
C LYS A 179 4.16 9.11 -10.94
N GLU A 180 5.46 8.91 -11.03
CA GLU A 180 6.36 9.21 -9.91
C GLU A 180 6.70 10.71 -9.92
N PRO A 181 6.40 11.45 -8.84
CA PRO A 181 6.91 12.81 -8.68
C PRO A 181 8.43 12.81 -8.52
N LYS A 182 9.05 13.99 -8.64
CA LYS A 182 10.49 14.12 -8.39
C LYS A 182 10.85 13.69 -6.97
N GLY A 183 11.87 12.87 -6.82
CA GLY A 183 12.30 12.32 -5.53
C GLY A 183 11.59 11.02 -5.13
N TYR A 184 10.58 10.59 -5.86
CA TYR A 184 9.85 9.35 -5.59
C TYR A 184 10.39 8.20 -6.42
N PHE A 185 10.50 7.04 -5.80
CA PHE A 185 10.80 5.77 -6.44
C PHE A 185 9.82 4.70 -5.94
N SER A 186 8.89 4.29 -6.78
CA SER A 186 7.91 3.23 -6.47
C SER A 186 8.47 1.86 -6.86
N ASN A 187 8.29 0.86 -6.02
CA ASN A 187 8.58 -0.53 -6.36
C ASN A 187 7.62 -1.10 -7.42
N ARG A 188 6.57 -0.36 -7.79
CA ARG A 188 5.52 -0.76 -8.73
C ARG A 188 4.90 -2.11 -8.35
N TRP A 189 4.61 -2.29 -7.05
CA TRP A 189 3.95 -3.50 -6.57
C TRP A 189 2.76 -3.90 -7.44
N LEU A 190 1.91 -2.92 -7.80
CA LEU A 190 0.90 -3.07 -8.83
C LEU A 190 1.03 -1.97 -9.90
N THR A 191 0.86 -2.36 -11.15
CA THR A 191 0.64 -1.41 -12.25
C THR A 191 -0.83 -0.99 -12.23
N CYS A 192 -1.06 0.28 -11.94
CA CYS A 192 -2.40 0.86 -11.87
C CYS A 192 -2.63 1.82 -13.03
N ILE A 193 -3.80 1.71 -13.67
CA ILE A 193 -4.25 2.61 -14.72
C ILE A 193 -5.55 3.31 -14.32
N LEU A 194 -5.77 4.50 -14.86
CA LEU A 194 -7.07 5.18 -14.86
C LEU A 194 -7.61 5.25 -16.29
N THR A 195 -8.88 4.97 -16.42
CA THR A 195 -9.66 5.11 -17.66
C THR A 195 -10.49 6.40 -17.63
N ARG A 196 -11.18 6.75 -18.70
CA ARG A 196 -12.07 7.92 -18.74
C ARG A 196 -13.30 7.77 -17.86
N SER A 197 -13.80 6.54 -17.72
CA SER A 197 -15.08 6.28 -17.06
C SER A 197 -15.13 4.90 -16.41
N TYR A 198 -16.10 4.73 -15.51
CA TYR A 198 -16.46 3.44 -14.94
C TYR A 198 -16.73 2.39 -16.04
N GLN A 199 -17.48 2.75 -17.09
CA GLN A 199 -17.85 1.81 -18.15
C GLN A 199 -16.61 1.31 -18.91
N GLU A 200 -15.69 2.19 -19.25
CA GLU A 200 -14.44 1.83 -19.94
C GLU A 200 -13.59 0.89 -19.06
N ARG A 201 -13.46 1.20 -17.76
CA ARG A 201 -12.78 0.34 -16.80
C ARG A 201 -13.41 -1.04 -16.71
N GLU A 202 -14.76 -1.13 -16.62
CA GLU A 202 -15.47 -2.42 -16.58
C GLU A 202 -15.35 -3.18 -17.88
N ASN A 203 -15.40 -2.54 -19.03
CA ASN A 203 -15.19 -3.19 -20.32
C ASN A 203 -13.82 -3.88 -20.37
N ILE A 204 -12.76 -3.18 -19.95
CA ILE A 204 -11.41 -3.76 -19.88
C ILE A 204 -11.38 -4.94 -18.87
N ARG A 205 -11.92 -4.73 -17.66
CA ARG A 205 -11.91 -5.76 -16.61
C ARG A 205 -12.63 -7.04 -17.05
N LEU A 206 -13.80 -6.91 -17.67
CA LEU A 206 -14.57 -8.05 -18.15
C LEU A 206 -13.86 -8.76 -19.31
N ALA A 207 -13.31 -8.02 -20.27
CA ALA A 207 -12.56 -8.61 -21.39
C ALA A 207 -11.31 -9.38 -20.90
N LEU A 208 -10.64 -8.88 -19.88
CA LEU A 208 -9.53 -9.57 -19.24
C LEU A 208 -10.01 -10.84 -18.52
N ALA A 209 -11.12 -10.77 -17.77
CA ALA A 209 -11.71 -11.93 -17.09
C ALA A 209 -12.15 -13.02 -18.08
N ASP A 210 -12.80 -12.65 -19.18
CA ASP A 210 -13.21 -13.56 -20.25
C ASP A 210 -12.01 -14.24 -20.93
N SER A 211 -10.84 -13.61 -20.85
CA SER A 211 -9.57 -14.15 -21.32
C SER A 211 -8.80 -14.90 -20.24
N ASN A 212 -9.40 -15.16 -19.07
CA ASN A 212 -8.76 -15.78 -17.91
C ASN A 212 -7.52 -15.00 -17.43
N ILE A 213 -7.63 -13.66 -17.40
CA ILE A 213 -6.62 -12.73 -16.88
C ILE A 213 -7.22 -11.97 -15.71
N GLU A 214 -6.62 -12.12 -14.52
CA GLU A 214 -7.10 -11.41 -13.33
C GLU A 214 -6.73 -9.92 -13.41
N SER A 215 -7.74 -9.08 -13.16
CA SER A 215 -7.55 -7.65 -12.89
C SER A 215 -8.56 -7.21 -11.84
N ARG A 216 -8.24 -6.16 -11.09
CA ARG A 216 -9.11 -5.68 -10.00
C ARG A 216 -9.27 -4.17 -10.07
N PRO A 217 -10.48 -3.62 -9.80
CA PRO A 217 -10.61 -2.19 -9.53
C PRO A 217 -9.59 -1.73 -8.50
N LEU A 218 -9.20 -0.46 -8.54
CA LEU A 218 -8.49 0.14 -7.41
C LEU A 218 -9.30 -0.04 -6.12
N TRP A 219 -8.65 0.11 -4.97
CA TRP A 219 -9.30 -0.22 -3.70
C TRP A 219 -10.52 0.65 -3.44
N LYS A 220 -11.64 -0.01 -3.10
CA LYS A 220 -12.86 0.68 -2.69
C LYS A 220 -12.59 1.51 -1.43
N PRO A 221 -12.88 2.82 -1.42
CA PRO A 221 -12.64 3.70 -0.28
C PRO A 221 -13.29 3.19 1.00
N MET A 222 -12.63 3.39 2.13
CA MET A 222 -13.10 2.89 3.43
C MET A 222 -14.48 3.44 3.81
N HIS A 223 -14.76 4.72 3.52
CA HIS A 223 -16.06 5.34 3.80
C HIS A 223 -17.22 4.79 2.94
N LEU A 224 -16.91 4.08 1.84
CA LEU A 224 -17.89 3.37 1.02
C LEU A 224 -18.02 1.88 1.41
N GLN A 225 -17.19 1.38 2.34
CA GLN A 225 -17.33 0.01 2.82
C GLN A 225 -18.57 -0.11 3.71
N PRO A 226 -19.44 -1.13 3.53
CA PRO A 226 -20.68 -1.28 4.30
C PRO A 226 -20.48 -1.18 5.81
N VAL A 227 -19.38 -1.73 6.32
CA VAL A 227 -19.06 -1.73 7.76
C VAL A 227 -18.69 -0.36 8.31
N PHE A 228 -18.37 0.63 7.45
CA PHE A 228 -17.92 1.96 7.86
C PHE A 228 -18.83 3.11 7.40
N LEU A 229 -20.00 2.82 6.82
CA LEU A 229 -20.92 3.87 6.32
C LEU A 229 -21.35 4.87 7.38
N GLU A 230 -21.48 4.43 8.64
CA GLU A 230 -21.87 5.27 9.77
C GLU A 230 -20.67 5.99 10.42
N ASN A 231 -19.45 5.75 9.94
CA ASN A 231 -18.27 6.36 10.52
C ASN A 231 -18.02 7.76 9.94
N LEU A 232 -17.44 8.62 10.79
CA LEU A 232 -17.02 9.95 10.37
C LEU A 232 -15.97 9.87 9.26
N SER A 233 -16.22 10.56 8.16
CA SER A 233 -15.30 10.63 7.01
C SER A 233 -15.00 12.08 6.64
N PHE A 234 -13.79 12.30 6.09
CA PHE A 234 -13.34 13.58 5.56
C PHE A 234 -12.90 13.32 4.12
N THR A 235 -13.71 13.77 3.17
CA THR A 235 -13.59 13.39 1.76
C THR A 235 -13.52 14.62 0.85
N ASN A 236 -12.84 14.47 -0.28
CA ASN A 236 -12.76 15.42 -1.38
C ASN A 236 -13.16 14.79 -2.72
N GLY A 237 -13.57 13.52 -2.71
CA GLY A 237 -14.03 12.76 -3.88
C GLY A 237 -12.95 12.07 -4.70
N VAL A 238 -11.67 12.27 -4.36
CA VAL A 238 -10.54 11.71 -5.15
C VAL A 238 -10.52 10.18 -5.08
N SER A 239 -10.62 9.59 -3.89
CA SER A 239 -10.58 8.12 -3.76
C SER A 239 -11.77 7.43 -4.41
N GLU A 240 -12.94 8.10 -4.43
CA GLU A 240 -14.13 7.59 -5.15
C GLU A 240 -13.90 7.59 -6.66
N ASP A 241 -13.37 8.68 -7.22
CA ASP A 241 -13.04 8.78 -8.64
C ASP A 241 -11.98 7.76 -9.05
N LEU A 242 -10.92 7.60 -8.24
CA LEU A 242 -9.89 6.58 -8.43
C LEU A 242 -10.50 5.16 -8.46
N PHE A 243 -11.37 4.84 -7.53
CA PHE A 243 -12.06 3.55 -7.47
C PHE A 243 -12.97 3.33 -8.68
N LEU A 244 -13.73 4.35 -9.10
CA LEU A 244 -14.63 4.24 -10.25
C LEU A 244 -13.89 3.98 -11.54
N ARG A 245 -12.78 4.68 -11.79
CA ARG A 245 -12.07 4.66 -13.06
C ARG A 245 -10.81 3.81 -13.08
N GLY A 246 -10.35 3.36 -11.92
CA GLY A 246 -9.04 2.75 -11.77
C GLY A 246 -9.06 1.23 -11.84
N LEU A 247 -8.01 0.65 -12.42
CA LEU A 247 -7.81 -0.78 -12.56
C LEU A 247 -6.35 -1.17 -12.28
N CYS A 248 -6.17 -2.21 -11.45
CA CYS A 248 -4.89 -2.88 -11.25
C CYS A 248 -4.70 -3.94 -12.33
N LEU A 249 -3.59 -3.90 -13.04
CA LEU A 249 -3.19 -4.86 -14.05
C LEU A 249 -2.27 -5.95 -13.46
N PRO A 250 -2.15 -7.13 -14.08
CA PRO A 250 -1.16 -8.13 -13.69
C PRO A 250 0.23 -7.53 -13.63
N SER A 251 0.92 -7.71 -12.50
CA SER A 251 2.19 -7.02 -12.23
C SER A 251 3.27 -7.95 -11.67
N GLY A 252 3.03 -9.27 -11.67
CA GLY A 252 3.96 -10.25 -11.12
C GLY A 252 5.36 -10.16 -11.71
N SER A 253 6.39 -10.33 -10.89
CA SER A 253 7.79 -10.34 -11.34
C SER A 253 8.13 -11.55 -12.22
N ASN A 254 7.24 -12.54 -12.28
CA ASN A 254 7.35 -13.75 -13.09
C ASN A 254 6.66 -13.64 -14.47
N LEU A 255 6.04 -12.50 -14.80
CA LEU A 255 5.41 -12.30 -16.12
C LEU A 255 6.49 -12.30 -17.21
N LEU A 256 6.21 -13.08 -18.25
CA LEU A 256 7.00 -13.13 -19.47
C LEU A 256 6.49 -12.07 -20.47
N GLU A 257 7.28 -11.76 -21.48
CA GLU A 257 6.90 -10.79 -22.51
C GLU A 257 5.63 -11.22 -23.27
N GLU A 258 5.49 -12.51 -23.56
CA GLU A 258 4.28 -13.10 -24.16
C GLU A 258 3.01 -12.93 -23.31
N ASP A 259 3.14 -12.97 -21.97
CA ASP A 259 2.04 -12.68 -21.04
C ASP A 259 1.61 -11.22 -21.16
N LEU A 260 2.58 -10.31 -21.16
CA LEU A 260 2.34 -8.87 -21.29
C LEU A 260 1.71 -8.52 -22.64
N GLU A 261 2.20 -9.11 -23.73
CA GLU A 261 1.61 -8.96 -25.09
C GLU A 261 0.16 -9.43 -25.12
N ARG A 262 -0.11 -10.59 -24.53
CA ARG A 262 -1.46 -11.15 -24.43
C ARG A 262 -2.40 -10.21 -23.68
N ILE A 263 -1.97 -9.68 -22.51
CA ILE A 263 -2.74 -8.73 -21.71
C ILE A 263 -3.03 -7.46 -22.50
N ILE A 264 -2.00 -6.88 -23.12
CA ILE A 264 -2.13 -5.67 -23.94
C ILE A 264 -3.09 -5.85 -25.11
N LYS A 265 -3.02 -6.99 -25.80
CA LYS A 265 -3.92 -7.31 -26.91
C LYS A 265 -5.39 -7.30 -26.47
N VAL A 266 -5.68 -7.85 -25.30
CA VAL A 266 -7.04 -7.87 -24.75
C VAL A 266 -7.49 -6.45 -24.39
N ILE A 267 -6.64 -5.67 -23.72
CA ILE A 267 -6.95 -4.27 -23.36
C ILE A 267 -7.22 -3.44 -24.62
N LYS A 268 -6.36 -3.52 -25.64
CA LYS A 268 -6.52 -2.77 -26.89
C LYS A 268 -7.84 -3.11 -27.58
N LYS A 269 -8.20 -4.39 -27.62
CA LYS A 269 -9.48 -4.84 -28.20
C LYS A 269 -10.69 -4.32 -27.43
N ALA A 270 -10.60 -4.18 -26.11
CA ALA A 270 -11.68 -3.66 -25.28
C ALA A 270 -11.85 -2.13 -25.41
N LEU A 271 -10.84 -1.43 -25.91
CA LEU A 271 -10.83 0.02 -26.13
C LEU A 271 -11.20 0.43 -27.56
N SER A 272 -11.21 -0.54 -28.51
CA SER A 272 -11.62 -0.35 -29.90
C SER A 272 -13.13 -0.44 -30.05
#